data_5ac09d1896167bed72d6421e96d28f30
#
_entry.id   5ac09d1896167bed72d6421e96d28f30
#
_cell.length_a   1.000
_cell.length_b   1.000
_cell.length_c   1.000
_cell.angle_alpha   90.00
_cell.angle_beta   90.00
_cell.angle_gamma   90.00
#
_symmetry.space_group_name_H-M   'P 1'
#
loop_
_entity.id
_entity.type
_entity.pdbx_description
1 polymer ?
#
loop_
_entity_poly.entity_id
_entity_poly.type
_entity_poly.pdbx_seq_one_letter_code
_entity_poly.pdbx_strand_id
1 'polypeptide(L)'
;MSAASTKLAGDTPVATGAFLFLLLFFTSCATQKDVQHRVVISVKDQKLALLDRETPVAIYPVSTSKYGVGDWQGSYRTPLGELEIAQKIGDGMPPGTVFKDRRRTGEIVGVNAPGRDPIVTRIIWLRGLEWQNVNAFRRDIYIHGTPEERNIGLPVSYGCVRMRSADLIQLYDVVGRGARVTIVDQPLVAVVYGLPNAAQAALTIRSGMTIH
;
A
#
# COMPACT_ATOMS: atom_id res chain seq x y z
N MET A 1 -3.74 -103.29 -1.16
CA MET A 1 -2.42 -102.64 -1.08
C MET A 1 -2.61 -101.28 -1.70
N SER A 2 -2.83 -100.30 -0.88
CA SER A 2 -3.19 -98.94 -1.35
C SER A 2 -2.29 -97.93 -0.68
N ALA A 3 -1.62 -97.12 -1.46
CA ALA A 3 -0.77 -96.06 -0.98
C ALA A 3 -1.56 -94.76 -1.00
N ALA A 4 -1.68 -94.12 0.13
CA ALA A 4 -2.31 -92.86 0.32
C ALA A 4 -1.29 -91.73 -0.04
N SER A 5 -1.68 -90.79 -0.92
CA SER A 5 -0.91 -89.59 -1.25
C SER A 5 -1.46 -88.44 -0.48
N THR A 6 -0.64 -87.84 0.37
CA THR A 6 -0.97 -86.67 1.17
C THR A 6 -0.59 -85.39 0.35
N LYS A 7 -1.56 -84.51 0.09
CA LYS A 7 -1.38 -83.22 -0.57
C LYS A 7 -1.08 -82.18 0.48
N LEU A 8 0.07 -81.55 0.41
CA LEU A 8 0.46 -80.36 1.17
C LEU A 8 -0.23 -79.15 0.59
N ALA A 9 -0.91 -78.37 1.45
CA ALA A 9 -1.46 -77.12 1.19
C ALA A 9 -0.36 -76.00 1.26
N GLY A 10 -0.17 -75.27 0.19
CA GLY A 10 0.76 -74.18 0.19
C GLY A 10 0.09 -72.91 0.68
N ASP A 11 0.60 -72.34 1.75
CA ASP A 11 0.22 -70.98 2.22
C ASP A 11 0.87 -69.92 1.36
N THR A 12 0.05 -69.08 0.73
CA THR A 12 0.49 -67.86 0.05
C THR A 12 0.48 -66.69 1.03
N PRO A 13 1.58 -65.95 1.18
CA PRO A 13 1.57 -64.77 2.04
C PRO A 13 0.81 -63.61 1.35
N VAL A 14 -0.21 -63.11 2.04
CA VAL A 14 -0.92 -61.89 1.67
C VAL A 14 -0.01 -60.69 1.95
N ALA A 15 0.53 -60.08 0.91
CA ALA A 15 1.29 -58.84 1.01
C ALA A 15 0.35 -57.69 1.33
N THR A 16 0.33 -57.25 2.59
CA THR A 16 -0.39 -56.06 3.05
C THR A 16 0.38 -54.82 2.55
N GLY A 17 0.00 -54.30 1.39
CA GLY A 17 0.52 -53.04 0.86
C GLY A 17 0.04 -51.85 1.70
N ALA A 18 0.91 -51.32 2.55
CA ALA A 18 0.66 -50.06 3.24
C ALA A 18 0.69 -48.90 2.21
N PHE A 19 -0.49 -48.40 1.82
CA PHE A 19 -0.64 -47.24 0.97
C PHE A 19 -0.36 -46.01 1.83
N LEU A 20 0.87 -45.47 1.76
CA LEU A 20 1.27 -44.24 2.43
C LEU A 20 0.63 -43.07 1.66
N PHE A 21 -0.51 -42.57 2.17
CA PHE A 21 -1.16 -41.38 1.65
C PHE A 21 -0.30 -40.14 2.02
N LEU A 22 0.56 -39.70 1.10
CA LEU A 22 1.32 -38.45 1.24
C LEU A 22 0.35 -37.28 1.05
N LEU A 23 -0.17 -36.75 2.19
CA LEU A 23 -0.95 -35.52 2.23
C LEU A 23 -0.03 -34.33 1.88
N LEU A 24 -0.02 -33.94 0.61
CA LEU A 24 0.58 -32.68 0.14
C LEU A 24 -0.28 -31.52 0.66
N PHE A 25 0.13 -30.94 1.78
CA PHE A 25 -0.39 -29.66 2.24
C PHE A 25 0.07 -28.58 1.27
N PHE A 26 -0.76 -28.24 0.29
CA PHE A 26 -0.61 -27.01 -0.46
C PHE A 26 -0.90 -25.85 0.50
N THR A 27 0.12 -25.31 1.15
CA THR A 27 0.02 -24.03 1.83
C THR A 27 -0.19 -22.98 0.75
N SER A 28 -1.47 -22.66 0.49
CA SER A 28 -1.84 -21.50 -0.33
C SER A 28 -1.28 -20.27 0.39
N CYS A 29 -0.23 -19.69 -0.16
CA CYS A 29 0.32 -18.41 0.30
C CYS A 29 -0.63 -17.30 -0.15
N ALA A 30 -1.84 -17.28 0.40
CA ALA A 30 -2.74 -16.14 0.23
C ALA A 30 -2.04 -14.93 0.84
N THR A 31 -1.67 -13.96 0.02
CA THR A 31 -1.08 -12.71 0.50
C THR A 31 -2.07 -12.07 1.46
N GLN A 32 -1.77 -12.13 2.76
CA GLN A 32 -2.65 -11.60 3.80
C GLN A 32 -2.83 -10.10 3.58
N LYS A 33 -4.10 -9.64 3.57
CA LYS A 33 -4.39 -8.20 3.50
C LYS A 33 -3.94 -7.51 4.77
N ASP A 34 -3.36 -6.35 4.62
CA ASP A 34 -3.07 -5.46 5.74
C ASP A 34 -4.37 -4.80 6.22
N VAL A 35 -4.81 -5.22 7.39
CA VAL A 35 -5.99 -4.67 8.08
C VAL A 35 -5.60 -3.85 9.32
N GLN A 36 -4.31 -3.77 9.60
CA GLN A 36 -3.76 -3.10 10.77
C GLN A 36 -3.49 -1.62 10.48
N HIS A 37 -2.93 -1.31 9.30
CA HIS A 37 -2.52 0.03 8.96
C HIS A 37 -3.58 0.74 8.11
N ARG A 38 -3.70 2.03 8.36
CA ARG A 38 -4.55 2.95 7.60
C ARG A 38 -3.77 4.22 7.26
N VAL A 39 -4.02 4.74 6.08
CA VAL A 39 -3.45 6.01 5.62
C VAL A 39 -4.59 7.02 5.46
N VAL A 40 -4.42 8.21 6.01
CA VAL A 40 -5.36 9.34 5.81
C VAL A 40 -4.61 10.48 5.13
N ILE A 41 -5.13 10.96 4.00
CA ILE A 41 -4.52 12.03 3.21
C ILE A 41 -5.47 13.22 3.18
N SER A 42 -5.02 14.36 3.70
CA SER A 42 -5.71 15.64 3.59
C SER A 42 -5.20 16.41 2.37
N VAL A 43 -6.05 16.58 1.37
CA VAL A 43 -5.78 17.45 0.23
C VAL A 43 -5.69 18.90 0.69
N LYS A 44 -6.53 19.30 1.66
CA LYS A 44 -6.53 20.65 2.21
C LYS A 44 -5.22 21.02 2.90
N ASP A 45 -4.67 20.11 3.72
CA ASP A 45 -3.47 20.38 4.51
C ASP A 45 -2.18 19.93 3.80
N GLN A 46 -2.27 19.25 2.65
CA GLN A 46 -1.15 18.63 1.95
C GLN A 46 -0.33 17.72 2.89
N LYS A 47 -1.02 16.91 3.68
CA LYS A 47 -0.45 16.01 4.69
C LYS A 47 -1.05 14.61 4.60
N LEU A 48 -0.24 13.63 4.98
CA LEU A 48 -0.60 12.24 5.11
C LEU A 48 -0.34 11.79 6.54
N ALA A 49 -1.31 11.15 7.18
CA ALA A 49 -1.14 10.45 8.45
C ALA A 49 -1.10 8.94 8.20
N LEU A 50 -0.14 8.25 8.82
CA LEU A 50 -0.11 6.81 8.98
C LEU A 50 -0.69 6.45 10.35
N LEU A 51 -1.67 5.55 10.37
CA LEU A 51 -2.28 5.03 11.57
C LEU A 51 -1.96 3.54 11.72
N ASP A 52 -1.64 3.12 12.94
CA ASP A 52 -1.59 1.72 13.36
C ASP A 52 -2.79 1.49 14.30
N ARG A 53 -3.73 0.60 13.93
CA ARG A 53 -4.96 0.32 14.69
C ARG A 53 -5.67 1.60 15.14
N GLU A 54 -5.92 2.50 14.19
CA GLU A 54 -6.56 3.82 14.39
C GLU A 54 -5.75 4.83 15.25
N THR A 55 -4.53 4.49 15.68
CA THR A 55 -3.64 5.41 16.39
C THR A 55 -2.69 6.07 15.41
N PRO A 56 -2.63 7.40 15.28
CA PRO A 56 -1.66 8.08 14.43
C PRO A 56 -0.23 7.83 14.93
N VAL A 57 0.62 7.30 14.06
CA VAL A 57 2.02 6.98 14.38
C VAL A 57 3.03 7.83 13.60
N ALA A 58 2.61 8.42 12.48
CA ALA A 58 3.46 9.33 11.72
C ALA A 58 2.61 10.30 10.89
N ILE A 59 3.15 11.50 10.61
CA ILE A 59 2.56 12.49 9.72
C ILE A 59 3.64 12.97 8.76
N TYR A 60 3.34 12.92 7.46
CA TYR A 60 4.24 13.32 6.39
C TYR A 60 3.66 14.46 5.56
N PRO A 61 4.44 15.43 5.10
CA PRO A 61 4.01 16.36 4.08
C PRO A 61 3.93 15.63 2.74
N VAL A 62 2.92 15.95 1.94
CA VAL A 62 2.69 15.37 0.61
C VAL A 62 2.34 16.45 -0.40
N SER A 63 2.26 16.09 -1.68
CA SER A 63 1.73 16.98 -2.72
C SER A 63 0.66 16.24 -3.50
N THR A 64 -0.54 16.83 -3.57
CA THR A 64 -1.66 16.35 -4.37
C THR A 64 -1.84 17.19 -5.64
N SER A 65 -2.91 16.96 -6.39
CA SER A 65 -3.13 17.61 -7.68
C SER A 65 -3.31 19.12 -7.59
N LYS A 66 -2.64 19.85 -8.50
CA LYS A 66 -2.89 21.28 -8.74
C LYS A 66 -4.24 21.57 -9.42
N TYR A 67 -4.90 20.54 -9.94
CA TYR A 67 -6.21 20.65 -10.58
C TYR A 67 -7.37 20.36 -9.62
N GLY A 68 -7.08 20.16 -8.32
CA GLY A 68 -8.07 19.84 -7.29
C GLY A 68 -8.47 18.37 -7.26
N VAL A 69 -9.71 18.09 -6.87
CA VAL A 69 -10.21 16.74 -6.57
C VAL A 69 -11.17 16.22 -7.64
N GLY A 70 -11.17 14.89 -7.85
CA GLY A 70 -12.04 14.21 -8.81
C GLY A 70 -11.43 12.93 -9.38
N ASP A 71 -12.24 12.10 -10.08
CA ASP A 71 -11.82 10.78 -10.56
C ASP A 71 -12.21 10.45 -12.02
N TRP A 72 -12.64 11.39 -12.84
CA TRP A 72 -12.88 11.08 -14.25
C TRP A 72 -11.59 10.98 -15.04
N GLN A 73 -11.61 10.17 -16.09
CA GLN A 73 -10.45 9.91 -16.95
C GLN A 73 -9.93 11.22 -17.57
N GLY A 74 -8.62 11.43 -17.52
CA GLY A 74 -7.96 12.63 -18.07
C GLY A 74 -8.12 13.89 -17.21
N SER A 75 -8.75 13.82 -16.04
CA SER A 75 -8.97 14.99 -15.17
C SER A 75 -7.70 15.53 -14.52
N TYR A 76 -6.66 14.71 -14.38
CA TYR A 76 -5.45 15.03 -13.62
C TYR A 76 -5.72 15.41 -12.15
N ARG A 77 -6.89 15.09 -11.61
CA ARG A 77 -7.34 15.40 -10.25
C ARG A 77 -7.07 14.25 -9.29
N THR A 78 -6.90 14.56 -8.01
CA THR A 78 -6.76 13.55 -6.96
C THR A 78 -8.15 13.04 -6.56
N PRO A 79 -8.42 11.71 -6.58
CA PRO A 79 -9.69 11.16 -6.14
C PRO A 79 -9.88 11.33 -4.63
N LEU A 80 -11.13 11.51 -4.18
CA LEU A 80 -11.51 11.50 -2.76
C LEU A 80 -12.18 10.18 -2.39
N GLY A 81 -12.29 9.93 -1.08
CA GLY A 81 -13.01 8.81 -0.48
C GLY A 81 -12.11 7.66 -0.07
N GLU A 82 -12.71 6.48 0.05
CA GLU A 82 -12.02 5.26 0.48
C GLU A 82 -11.38 4.52 -0.69
N LEU A 83 -10.11 4.24 -0.54
CA LEU A 83 -9.28 3.45 -1.45
C LEU A 83 -8.58 2.33 -0.67
N GLU A 84 -7.90 1.44 -1.38
CA GLU A 84 -6.99 0.45 -0.80
C GLU A 84 -5.65 0.44 -1.54
N ILE A 85 -4.60 -0.03 -0.86
CA ILE A 85 -3.32 -0.32 -1.49
C ILE A 85 -3.48 -1.61 -2.31
N ALA A 86 -3.56 -1.47 -3.63
CA ALA A 86 -3.69 -2.61 -4.54
C ALA A 86 -2.36 -3.29 -4.80
N GLN A 87 -1.30 -2.50 -5.02
CA GLN A 87 0.04 -3.01 -5.32
C GLN A 87 1.13 -2.09 -4.74
N LYS A 88 2.29 -2.68 -4.48
CA LYS A 88 3.52 -2.02 -4.05
C LYS A 88 4.63 -2.39 -5.03
N ILE A 89 5.42 -1.42 -5.49
CA ILE A 89 6.46 -1.61 -6.51
C ILE A 89 7.71 -0.84 -6.10
N GLY A 90 8.89 -1.46 -6.28
CA GLY A 90 10.18 -0.85 -5.98
C GLY A 90 10.81 -1.35 -4.69
N ASP A 91 10.38 -2.52 -4.20
CA ASP A 91 10.91 -3.16 -3.00
C ASP A 91 12.43 -3.27 -3.04
N GLY A 92 13.13 -2.84 -1.97
CA GLY A 92 14.59 -2.88 -1.89
C GLY A 92 15.36 -1.99 -2.88
N MET A 93 14.69 -1.22 -3.75
CA MET A 93 15.38 -0.36 -4.71
C MET A 93 16.03 0.86 -4.02
N PRO A 94 17.17 1.35 -4.52
CA PRO A 94 17.77 2.58 -4.04
C PRO A 94 16.82 3.78 -4.14
N PRO A 95 16.91 4.77 -3.22
CA PRO A 95 16.21 6.04 -3.37
C PRO A 95 16.55 6.70 -4.71
N GLY A 96 15.55 7.35 -5.33
CA GLY A 96 15.74 8.00 -6.63
C GLY A 96 15.66 7.06 -7.84
N THR A 97 15.50 5.73 -7.65
CA THR A 97 15.27 4.80 -8.76
C THR A 97 14.06 5.25 -9.59
N VAL A 98 14.27 5.48 -10.88
CA VAL A 98 13.21 5.95 -11.80
C VAL A 98 12.35 4.81 -12.28
N PHE A 99 11.03 5.03 -12.26
CA PHE A 99 10.03 4.12 -12.82
C PHE A 99 9.32 4.76 -14.01
N LYS A 100 9.14 3.97 -15.07
CA LYS A 100 8.28 4.26 -16.21
C LYS A 100 7.38 3.06 -16.45
N ASP A 101 6.09 3.29 -16.62
CA ASP A 101 5.08 2.22 -16.77
C ASP A 101 5.21 1.13 -15.68
N ARG A 102 5.48 1.57 -14.43
CA ARG A 102 5.66 0.72 -13.23
C ARG A 102 6.89 -0.22 -13.28
N ARG A 103 7.80 -0.01 -14.22
CA ARG A 103 9.05 -0.75 -14.36
C ARG A 103 10.25 0.16 -14.12
N ARG A 104 11.28 -0.36 -13.42
CA ARG A 104 12.53 0.37 -13.27
C ARG A 104 13.19 0.62 -14.62
N THR A 105 13.72 1.82 -14.83
CA THR A 105 14.44 2.19 -16.06
C THR A 105 15.93 1.91 -15.98
N GLY A 106 16.48 1.69 -14.80
CA GLY A 106 17.93 1.64 -14.55
C GLY A 106 18.52 3.00 -14.16
N GLU A 107 17.78 4.09 -14.33
CA GLU A 107 18.21 5.43 -13.95
C GLU A 107 17.96 5.70 -12.47
N ILE A 108 18.82 6.50 -11.84
CA ILE A 108 18.66 7.05 -10.49
C ILE A 108 18.77 8.56 -10.60
N VAL A 109 17.76 9.28 -10.07
CA VAL A 109 17.71 10.74 -10.05
C VAL A 109 17.85 11.24 -8.62
N GLY A 110 18.77 12.16 -8.39
CA GLY A 110 18.98 12.78 -7.08
C GLY A 110 17.86 13.75 -6.70
N VAL A 111 17.78 14.03 -5.39
CA VAL A 111 16.83 15.01 -4.83
C VAL A 111 17.10 16.39 -5.42
N ASN A 112 16.05 17.06 -5.88
CA ASN A 112 16.07 18.39 -6.52
C ASN A 112 16.99 18.50 -7.73
N ALA A 113 17.31 17.38 -8.39
CA ALA A 113 18.04 17.40 -9.64
C ALA A 113 17.25 18.21 -10.71
N PRO A 114 17.93 19.04 -11.52
CA PRO A 114 17.27 19.81 -12.56
C PRO A 114 16.72 18.90 -13.67
N GLY A 115 15.67 19.37 -14.34
CA GLY A 115 15.09 18.69 -15.50
C GLY A 115 13.69 18.16 -15.26
N ARG A 116 13.44 16.89 -15.60
CA ARG A 116 12.12 16.26 -15.51
C ARG A 116 11.80 15.78 -14.11
N ASP A 117 10.51 15.59 -13.84
CA ASP A 117 9.96 15.07 -12.57
C ASP A 117 9.37 13.66 -12.76
N PRO A 118 10.19 12.62 -12.86
CA PRO A 118 9.73 11.25 -12.99
C PRO A 118 9.20 10.68 -11.67
N ILE A 119 8.45 9.60 -11.75
CA ILE A 119 8.15 8.76 -10.59
C ILE A 119 9.43 8.10 -10.11
N VAL A 120 9.78 8.28 -8.82
CA VAL A 120 11.01 7.72 -8.26
C VAL A 120 10.76 6.94 -6.96
N THR A 121 11.76 6.17 -6.54
CA THR A 121 11.92 5.52 -5.23
C THR A 121 10.99 4.34 -5.00
N ARG A 122 9.68 4.54 -4.95
CA ARG A 122 8.64 3.52 -4.70
C ARG A 122 7.34 3.96 -5.36
N ILE A 123 6.47 2.96 -5.63
CA ILE A 123 5.09 3.17 -6.04
C ILE A 123 4.18 2.38 -5.11
N ILE A 124 3.21 3.05 -4.50
CA ILE A 124 2.06 2.47 -3.82
C ILE A 124 0.86 2.75 -4.71
N TRP A 125 0.32 1.73 -5.38
CA TRP A 125 -0.77 1.87 -6.36
C TRP A 125 -2.11 1.71 -5.68
N LEU A 126 -2.98 2.71 -5.85
CA LEU A 126 -4.26 2.80 -5.18
C LEU A 126 -5.40 2.29 -6.06
N ARG A 127 -6.38 1.60 -5.42
CA ARG A 127 -7.64 1.21 -6.03
C ARG A 127 -8.78 1.86 -5.26
N GLY A 128 -9.70 2.49 -5.98
CA GLY A 128 -10.92 3.04 -5.41
C GLY A 128 -11.89 1.94 -4.96
N LEU A 129 -12.59 2.19 -3.87
CA LEU A 129 -13.56 1.26 -3.27
C LEU A 129 -14.99 1.80 -3.36
N GLU A 130 -15.16 3.02 -3.87
CA GLU A 130 -16.43 3.71 -3.98
C GLU A 130 -16.68 4.13 -5.44
N TRP A 131 -17.94 4.38 -5.80
CA TRP A 131 -18.32 4.77 -7.15
C TRP A 131 -17.61 6.06 -7.62
N GLN A 132 -17.38 7.00 -6.70
CA GLN A 132 -16.75 8.31 -6.98
C GLN A 132 -15.23 8.25 -7.21
N ASN A 133 -14.58 7.10 -6.90
CA ASN A 133 -13.15 6.90 -7.09
C ASN A 133 -12.80 5.58 -7.80
N VAL A 134 -13.79 4.96 -8.44
CA VAL A 134 -13.67 3.66 -9.12
C VAL A 134 -12.61 3.66 -10.23
N ASN A 135 -12.31 4.82 -10.81
CA ASN A 135 -11.32 4.95 -11.88
C ASN A 135 -9.87 5.06 -11.36
N ALA A 136 -9.66 5.29 -10.08
CA ALA A 136 -8.34 5.57 -9.50
C ALA A 136 -7.27 4.56 -9.95
N PHE A 137 -7.58 3.25 -9.91
CA PHE A 137 -6.64 2.21 -10.33
C PHE A 137 -6.29 2.31 -11.83
N ARG A 138 -7.28 2.49 -12.68
CA ARG A 138 -7.10 2.59 -14.14
C ARG A 138 -6.45 3.92 -14.55
N ARG A 139 -6.59 4.96 -13.74
CA ARG A 139 -5.96 6.27 -13.91
C ARG A 139 -4.53 6.32 -13.39
N ASP A 140 -3.99 5.20 -12.89
CA ASP A 140 -2.65 5.13 -12.34
C ASP A 140 -2.42 6.10 -11.16
N ILE A 141 -3.40 6.16 -10.23
CA ILE A 141 -3.28 6.97 -9.01
C ILE A 141 -2.33 6.27 -8.03
N TYR A 142 -1.21 6.91 -7.74
CA TYR A 142 -0.15 6.41 -6.88
C TYR A 142 0.11 7.32 -5.69
N ILE A 143 0.67 6.74 -4.61
CA ILE A 143 1.56 7.44 -3.71
C ILE A 143 2.97 7.09 -4.17
N HIS A 144 3.80 8.08 -4.50
CA HIS A 144 5.12 7.84 -5.08
C HIS A 144 6.14 8.92 -4.72
N GLY A 145 7.42 8.61 -4.87
CA GLY A 145 8.50 9.58 -4.70
C GLY A 145 8.63 10.54 -5.88
N THR A 146 9.14 11.72 -5.61
CA THR A 146 9.48 12.73 -6.60
C THR A 146 10.91 13.23 -6.38
N PRO A 147 11.68 13.55 -7.43
CA PRO A 147 12.94 14.29 -7.25
C PRO A 147 12.69 15.74 -6.83
N GLU A 148 11.52 16.34 -7.15
CA GLU A 148 11.19 17.73 -6.80
C GLU A 148 10.73 17.86 -5.34
N GLU A 149 11.54 17.42 -4.38
CA GLU A 149 11.17 17.41 -2.96
C GLU A 149 10.95 18.81 -2.36
N ARG A 150 11.54 19.86 -2.95
CA ARG A 150 11.27 21.27 -2.58
C ARG A 150 9.82 21.70 -2.73
N ASN A 151 9.06 21.01 -3.58
CA ASN A 151 7.65 21.31 -3.85
C ASN A 151 6.69 20.53 -2.95
N ILE A 152 7.19 19.62 -2.09
CA ILE A 152 6.35 18.86 -1.17
C ILE A 152 5.71 19.79 -0.14
N GLY A 153 4.39 19.64 0.04
CA GLY A 153 3.54 20.53 0.84
C GLY A 153 2.68 21.49 -0.01
N LEU A 154 2.91 21.50 -1.34
CA LEU A 154 2.14 22.31 -2.29
C LEU A 154 1.34 21.42 -3.24
N PRO A 155 0.15 21.84 -3.71
CA PRO A 155 -0.64 21.11 -4.69
C PRO A 155 -0.03 21.29 -6.10
N VAL A 156 0.88 20.39 -6.49
CA VAL A 156 1.65 20.50 -7.75
C VAL A 156 1.59 19.25 -8.63
N SER A 157 0.93 18.17 -8.17
CA SER A 157 0.87 16.92 -8.93
C SER A 157 -0.17 16.96 -10.06
N TYR A 158 -0.25 15.86 -10.79
CA TYR A 158 -1.24 15.60 -11.85
C TYR A 158 -2.18 14.45 -11.47
N GLY A 159 -2.55 14.37 -10.18
CA GLY A 159 -3.50 13.38 -9.64
C GLY A 159 -2.92 12.46 -8.58
N CYS A 160 -1.68 12.04 -8.72
CA CYS A 160 -0.98 11.21 -7.74
C CYS A 160 -0.64 12.00 -6.46
N VAL A 161 -0.33 11.28 -5.40
CA VAL A 161 0.18 11.81 -4.14
C VAL A 161 1.70 11.67 -4.13
N ARG A 162 2.42 12.80 -4.10
CA ARG A 162 3.88 12.81 -4.10
C ARG A 162 4.42 12.92 -2.69
N MET A 163 5.53 12.23 -2.42
CA MET A 163 6.25 12.25 -1.14
C MET A 163 7.75 12.45 -1.36
N ARG A 164 8.44 12.90 -0.33
CA ARG A 164 9.89 12.81 -0.28
C ARG A 164 10.31 11.35 -0.27
N SER A 165 11.45 11.04 -0.88
CA SER A 165 11.95 9.67 -0.99
C SER A 165 12.13 8.99 0.36
N ALA A 166 12.67 9.69 1.35
CA ALA A 166 12.88 9.16 2.70
C ALA A 166 11.55 8.85 3.42
N ASP A 167 10.58 9.78 3.36
CA ASP A 167 9.26 9.63 3.97
C ASP A 167 8.48 8.48 3.32
N LEU A 168 8.57 8.37 2.00
CA LEU A 168 7.91 7.31 1.25
C LEU A 168 8.46 5.92 1.57
N ILE A 169 9.78 5.78 1.77
CA ILE A 169 10.39 4.51 2.16
C ILE A 169 9.84 4.08 3.52
N GLN A 170 9.80 4.99 4.52
CA GLN A 170 9.23 4.68 5.83
C GLN A 170 7.77 4.23 5.73
N LEU A 171 6.95 4.96 4.99
CA LEU A 171 5.54 4.57 4.75
C LEU A 171 5.46 3.22 4.07
N TYR A 172 6.24 3.03 2.99
CA TYR A 172 6.24 1.82 2.17
C TYR A 172 6.59 0.57 2.98
N ASP A 173 7.57 0.66 3.86
CA ASP A 173 8.04 -0.50 4.63
C ASP A 173 7.03 -0.95 5.70
N VAL A 174 6.13 -0.05 6.13
CA VAL A 174 5.10 -0.35 7.14
C VAL A 174 3.81 -0.84 6.50
N VAL A 175 3.25 -0.13 5.50
CA VAL A 175 1.93 -0.47 4.96
C VAL A 175 1.98 -1.68 4.04
N GLY A 176 1.00 -2.55 4.16
CA GLY A 176 0.80 -3.73 3.32
C GLY A 176 -0.24 -3.54 2.22
N ARG A 177 -0.34 -4.53 1.32
CA ARG A 177 -1.46 -4.60 0.35
C ARG A 177 -2.78 -4.82 1.10
N GLY A 178 -3.83 -4.11 0.67
CA GLY A 178 -5.13 -4.12 1.31
C GLY A 178 -5.29 -3.08 2.43
N ALA A 179 -4.21 -2.40 2.87
CA ALA A 179 -4.32 -1.28 3.80
C ALA A 179 -5.26 -0.21 3.23
N ARG A 180 -6.11 0.34 4.09
CA ARG A 180 -7.07 1.39 3.72
C ARG A 180 -6.36 2.72 3.53
N VAL A 181 -6.81 3.47 2.52
CA VAL A 181 -6.35 4.82 2.23
C VAL A 181 -7.58 5.72 2.08
N THR A 182 -7.75 6.65 2.99
CA THR A 182 -8.83 7.64 2.95
C THR A 182 -8.26 8.97 2.45
N ILE A 183 -8.79 9.52 1.36
CA ILE A 183 -8.39 10.83 0.84
C ILE A 183 -9.55 11.80 1.03
N VAL A 184 -9.28 12.92 1.72
CA VAL A 184 -10.30 13.91 2.10
C VAL A 184 -9.89 15.33 1.75
N ASP A 185 -10.88 16.20 1.50
CA ASP A 185 -10.69 17.65 1.35
C ASP A 185 -11.12 18.38 2.63
N GLN A 186 -10.59 17.90 3.76
CA GLN A 186 -10.83 18.42 5.11
C GLN A 186 -9.50 18.49 5.86
N PRO A 187 -9.41 19.27 6.96
CA PRO A 187 -8.23 19.26 7.80
C PRO A 187 -7.92 17.86 8.34
N LEU A 188 -6.65 17.46 8.29
CA LEU A 188 -6.20 16.13 8.71
C LEU A 188 -6.63 15.81 10.15
N VAL A 189 -6.49 16.80 11.04
CA VAL A 189 -6.85 16.67 12.46
C VAL A 189 -8.35 16.40 12.67
N ALA A 190 -9.21 16.90 11.81
CA ALA A 190 -10.65 16.65 11.89
C ALA A 190 -10.98 15.17 11.62
N VAL A 191 -10.28 14.56 10.70
CA VAL A 191 -10.51 13.17 10.31
C VAL A 191 -9.81 12.18 11.23
N VAL A 192 -8.56 12.49 11.62
CA VAL A 192 -7.73 11.60 12.44
C VAL A 192 -8.15 11.59 13.91
N TYR A 193 -8.56 12.75 14.44
CA TYR A 193 -8.89 12.89 15.88
C TYR A 193 -10.37 13.18 16.13
N GLY A 194 -11.23 13.22 15.11
CA GLY A 194 -12.66 13.52 15.26
C GLY A 194 -12.94 14.95 15.72
N LEU A 195 -12.01 15.90 15.52
CA LEU A 195 -12.12 17.28 16.01
C LEU A 195 -12.78 18.17 14.94
N PRO A 196 -13.88 18.88 15.26
CA PRO A 196 -14.67 19.60 14.27
C PRO A 196 -13.98 20.81 13.61
N ASN A 197 -12.87 21.33 14.15
CA ASN A 197 -12.05 22.36 13.52
C ASN A 197 -10.63 22.46 14.10
N ALA A 198 -9.70 22.99 13.27
CA ALA A 198 -8.28 23.13 13.58
C ALA A 198 -8.00 24.02 14.83
N ALA A 199 -8.91 24.93 15.19
CA ALA A 199 -8.80 25.79 16.37
C ALA A 199 -8.90 24.98 17.68
N GLN A 200 -9.77 23.96 17.70
CA GLN A 200 -9.94 23.08 18.85
C GLN A 200 -8.74 22.12 19.03
N ALA A 201 -8.16 21.66 17.92
CA ALA A 201 -6.93 20.85 17.94
C ALA A 201 -5.73 21.62 18.50
N ALA A 202 -5.59 22.90 18.16
CA ALA A 202 -4.53 23.77 18.69
C ALA A 202 -4.65 23.99 20.21
N LEU A 203 -5.86 24.02 20.75
CA LEU A 203 -6.12 24.10 22.19
C LEU A 203 -5.76 22.80 22.92
N THR A 204 -6.07 21.63 22.32
CA THR A 204 -5.77 20.31 22.89
C THR A 204 -4.26 20.03 22.90
N ILE A 205 -3.54 20.42 21.86
CA ILE A 205 -2.07 20.30 21.79
C ILE A 205 -1.38 21.25 22.81
N ARG A 206 -1.93 22.44 23.05
CA ARG A 206 -1.42 23.36 24.09
C ARG A 206 -1.69 22.92 25.52
N SER A 207 -2.70 22.09 25.77
CA SER A 207 -3.08 21.63 27.11
C SER A 207 -2.41 20.33 27.58
N GLY A 208 -1.35 19.83 26.90
CA GLY A 208 -0.47 18.84 27.50
C GLY A 208 -0.42 17.45 26.92
N MET A 209 -0.68 17.27 25.62
CA MET A 209 -0.34 16.00 24.96
C MET A 209 0.98 16.16 24.20
N THR A 210 2.09 15.91 24.90
CA THR A 210 3.39 15.67 24.25
C THR A 210 3.29 14.31 23.58
N ILE A 211 3.28 14.31 22.26
CA ILE A 211 3.39 13.08 21.48
C ILE A 211 4.88 12.73 21.47
N HIS A 212 5.25 11.62 22.13
CA HIS A 212 6.57 10.99 22.06
C HIS A 212 6.65 10.10 20.84
#